data_7dcaddaaae375bdf7bf0c89fd40784af
#
_entry.id   7dcaddaaae375bdf7bf0c89fd40784af
#
_cell.length_a   1.000
_cell.length_b   1.000
_cell.length_c   1.000
_cell.angle_alpha   90.00
_cell.angle_beta   90.00
_cell.angle_gamma   90.00
#
_symmetry.space_group_name_H-M   'P 1'
#
loop_
_entity.id
_entity.type
_entity.pdbx_description
1 polymer ?
#
loop_
_entity_poly.entity_id
_entity_poly.type
_entity_poly.pdbx_seq_one_letter_code
_entity_poly.pdbx_strand_id
1 'polypeptide(L)'
;MPLILILILSYNQQPRTNNRYSDFPPCYRAPCPPNGPTVSELQDLAALIRANTPLIVIETQDEARIVELFRQALSQVWRALYRWSITEGLRRIDMDREDEAEGPPDASAALQAMKQAEQRGIYLLLDFHPYLGYASSQRQLRDIIQRRHCQPHVVVLVGAKVELSPELEAVAVRFSPRLPDANALLKMVREEATDYAKENGGRRVEADGEAVQQIVRNLQGLSLPDARRIARQLIYADGALSAADLPQLSKLKFELLNRSGHLHYEYDTARFNEVAGAKRLKKWIEQRRAVFVSGNAPPGLDPPKGMLLLGVQGCGKSMLAKATAAGFGVPLLRLDFGTLYDKYHGETEKNLRS
;
A
#
# COMPACT_ATOMS: atom_id res chain seq x y z
N MET A 1 -1.74 -12.59 0.90
CA MET A 1 -2.55 -13.56 0.14
C MET A 1 -1.85 -13.83 -1.18
N PRO A 2 -1.59 -15.08 -1.57
CA PRO A 2 -1.16 -15.33 -2.93
C PRO A 2 -2.33 -15.04 -3.88
N LEU A 3 -2.14 -14.08 -4.78
CA LEU A 3 -3.06 -13.79 -5.89
C LEU A 3 -2.73 -14.72 -7.05
N ILE A 4 -3.71 -15.48 -7.51
CA ILE A 4 -3.58 -16.18 -8.80
C ILE A 4 -4.02 -15.21 -9.88
N LEU A 5 -3.07 -14.72 -10.66
CA LEU A 5 -3.36 -14.00 -11.88
C LEU A 5 -3.77 -15.03 -12.96
N ILE A 6 -5.06 -15.16 -13.24
CA ILE A 6 -5.53 -15.97 -14.35
C ILE A 6 -5.55 -15.09 -15.59
N LEU A 7 -4.48 -15.13 -16.38
CA LEU A 7 -4.40 -14.45 -17.67
C LEU A 7 -5.21 -15.26 -18.68
N ILE A 8 -6.34 -14.71 -19.12
CA ILE A 8 -7.13 -15.23 -20.26
C ILE A 8 -6.67 -14.48 -21.50
N LEU A 9 -5.68 -15.02 -22.22
CA LEU A 9 -5.24 -14.47 -23.49
C LEU A 9 -6.08 -15.06 -24.63
N SER A 10 -6.80 -14.23 -25.36
CA SER A 10 -7.30 -14.56 -26.69
C SER A 10 -6.15 -14.40 -27.68
N TYR A 11 -5.71 -15.51 -28.26
CA TYR A 11 -4.56 -15.59 -29.15
C TYR A 11 -4.89 -14.97 -30.53
N ASN A 12 -4.26 -13.84 -30.85
CA ASN A 12 -4.13 -13.34 -32.20
C ASN A 12 -2.66 -13.44 -32.60
N GLN A 13 -2.38 -14.19 -33.67
CA GLN A 13 -1.02 -14.45 -34.15
C GLN A 13 -0.36 -13.18 -34.65
N GLN A 14 0.85 -12.88 -34.15
CA GLN A 14 1.87 -12.18 -34.93
C GLN A 14 3.29 -12.70 -34.60
N PRO A 15 4.24 -12.59 -35.58
CA PRO A 15 5.36 -13.50 -35.69
C PRO A 15 6.58 -13.15 -34.80
N ARG A 16 7.35 -14.20 -34.52
CA ARG A 16 8.60 -14.20 -33.79
C ARG A 16 9.65 -13.28 -34.42
N THR A 17 10.20 -12.37 -33.68
CA THR A 17 11.54 -11.84 -33.93
C THR A 17 12.52 -12.44 -32.93
N ASN A 18 13.52 -13.12 -33.49
CA ASN A 18 14.69 -13.62 -32.78
C ASN A 18 15.41 -12.46 -32.08
N ASN A 19 15.60 -12.55 -30.77
CA ASN A 19 16.65 -11.80 -30.12
C ASN A 19 17.46 -12.74 -29.21
N ARG A 20 18.70 -12.97 -29.63
CA ARG A 20 19.74 -13.69 -28.89
C ARG A 20 20.17 -12.81 -27.71
N TYR A 21 19.93 -13.26 -26.51
CA TYR A 21 20.65 -12.84 -25.31
C TYR A 21 21.26 -14.09 -24.67
N SER A 22 22.40 -14.47 -25.18
CA SER A 22 23.40 -15.28 -24.47
C SER A 22 24.51 -14.31 -24.16
N ASP A 23 24.81 -14.12 -22.89
CA ASP A 23 26.10 -13.81 -22.27
C ASP A 23 25.94 -12.83 -21.10
N PHE A 24 25.29 -13.34 -20.03
CA PHE A 24 25.60 -12.84 -18.69
C PHE A 24 25.97 -14.03 -17.81
N PRO A 25 27.11 -13.95 -17.08
CA PRO A 25 27.49 -14.99 -16.15
C PRO A 25 26.42 -15.16 -15.07
N PRO A 26 26.18 -16.38 -14.59
CA PRO A 26 25.21 -16.59 -13.52
C PRO A 26 25.68 -15.84 -12.27
N CYS A 27 25.01 -14.75 -11.94
CA CYS A 27 25.12 -14.16 -10.62
C CYS A 27 24.72 -15.24 -9.62
N TYR A 28 25.68 -15.76 -8.88
CA TYR A 28 25.48 -16.54 -7.69
C TYR A 28 24.52 -15.76 -6.77
N ARG A 29 23.24 -16.09 -6.82
CA ARG A 29 22.33 -15.74 -5.74
C ARG A 29 22.74 -16.62 -4.56
N ALA A 30 23.58 -16.06 -3.69
CA ALA A 30 23.64 -16.54 -2.32
C ALA A 30 22.20 -16.59 -1.80
N PRO A 31 21.75 -17.68 -1.17
CA PRO A 31 20.45 -17.71 -0.53
C PRO A 31 20.41 -16.55 0.47
N CYS A 32 19.51 -15.60 0.29
CA CYS A 32 19.24 -14.56 1.27
C CYS A 32 18.94 -15.32 2.59
N PRO A 33 19.67 -15.05 3.66
CA PRO A 33 19.36 -15.67 4.95
C PRO A 33 17.93 -15.26 5.32
N PRO A 34 17.09 -16.16 5.81
CA PRO A 34 15.69 -15.88 6.08
C PRO A 34 15.44 -14.83 7.18
N ASN A 35 16.51 -14.33 7.84
CA ASN A 35 16.43 -13.32 8.88
C ASN A 35 17.68 -12.41 8.83
N GLY A 36 17.86 -11.68 7.74
CA GLY A 36 18.70 -10.49 7.77
C GLY A 36 18.05 -9.45 8.69
N PRO A 37 18.83 -8.59 9.43
CA PRO A 37 18.24 -7.55 10.24
C PRO A 37 17.33 -6.71 9.35
N THR A 38 16.04 -6.72 9.63
CA THR A 38 15.08 -5.85 8.98
C THR A 38 15.49 -4.44 9.35
N VAL A 39 16.11 -3.71 8.41
CA VAL A 39 16.40 -2.28 8.58
C VAL A 39 15.05 -1.66 8.93
N SER A 40 14.96 -1.07 10.12
CA SER A 40 13.68 -0.56 10.59
C SER A 40 13.30 0.65 9.74
N GLU A 41 12.02 0.84 9.49
CA GLU A 41 11.47 2.02 8.81
C GLU A 41 12.02 3.33 9.40
N LEU A 42 12.21 3.35 10.72
CA LEU A 42 12.84 4.44 11.45
C LEU A 42 14.30 4.66 11.05
N GLN A 43 15.06 3.59 10.80
CA GLN A 43 16.47 3.70 10.40
C GLN A 43 16.58 4.26 8.98
N ASP A 44 15.70 3.81 8.07
CA ASP A 44 15.65 4.31 6.69
C ASP A 44 15.34 5.81 6.68
N LEU A 45 14.32 6.22 7.45
CA LEU A 45 13.93 7.63 7.59
C LEU A 45 15.05 8.46 8.24
N ALA A 46 15.65 7.98 9.33
CA ALA A 46 16.76 8.64 9.99
C ALA A 46 17.98 8.78 9.07
N ALA A 47 18.24 7.80 8.20
CA ALA A 47 19.31 7.87 7.20
C ALA A 47 19.05 8.99 6.17
N LEU A 48 17.81 9.13 5.67
CA LEU A 48 17.44 10.22 4.76
C LEU A 48 17.61 11.59 5.43
N ILE A 49 17.22 11.72 6.69
CA ILE A 49 17.36 12.97 7.44
C ILE A 49 18.83 13.29 7.70
N ARG A 50 19.67 12.29 8.08
CA ARG A 50 21.13 12.47 8.27
C ARG A 50 21.84 12.85 6.97
N ALA A 51 21.40 12.28 5.84
CA ALA A 51 21.92 12.62 4.52
C ALA A 51 21.55 14.03 4.07
N ASN A 52 20.77 14.78 4.87
CA ASN A 52 20.23 16.09 4.50
C ASN A 52 19.47 16.04 3.17
N THR A 53 18.64 15.01 2.96
CA THR A 53 17.78 14.92 1.77
C THR A 53 16.88 16.14 1.71
N PRO A 54 16.99 17.00 0.70
CA PRO A 54 16.37 18.32 0.72
C PRO A 54 14.85 18.26 0.60
N LEU A 55 14.34 17.27 -0.12
CA LEU A 55 12.91 17.06 -0.35
C LEU A 55 12.57 15.57 -0.23
N ILE A 56 11.64 15.25 0.66
CA ILE A 56 11.10 13.90 0.82
C ILE A 56 9.61 13.97 0.48
N VAL A 57 9.12 13.03 -0.28
CA VAL A 57 7.69 12.90 -0.64
C VAL A 57 7.14 11.63 -0.03
N ILE A 58 6.03 11.75 0.68
CA ILE A 58 5.35 10.64 1.33
C ILE A 58 3.88 10.64 0.88
N GLU A 59 3.51 9.64 0.08
CA GLU A 59 2.13 9.48 -0.35
C GLU A 59 1.38 8.57 0.63
N THR A 60 0.53 9.20 1.45
CA THR A 60 -0.28 8.49 2.45
C THR A 60 -1.50 9.32 2.85
N GLN A 61 -2.52 8.63 3.35
CA GLN A 61 -3.69 9.23 4.01
C GLN A 61 -3.56 9.19 5.54
N ASP A 62 -2.52 8.52 6.06
CA ASP A 62 -2.28 8.36 7.51
C ASP A 62 -1.24 9.38 8.00
N GLU A 63 -1.67 10.65 8.06
CA GLU A 63 -0.83 11.77 8.48
C GLU A 63 -0.35 11.60 9.93
N ALA A 64 -1.25 11.17 10.82
CA ALA A 64 -0.94 11.00 12.23
C ALA A 64 0.21 10.00 12.46
N ARG A 65 0.21 8.90 11.71
CA ARG A 65 1.30 7.92 11.73
C ARG A 65 2.62 8.52 11.25
N ILE A 66 2.58 9.35 10.19
CA ILE A 66 3.80 9.99 9.69
C ILE A 66 4.37 10.96 10.71
N VAL A 67 3.52 11.79 11.32
CA VAL A 67 3.95 12.70 12.40
C VAL A 67 4.62 11.92 13.53
N GLU A 68 4.00 10.82 13.96
CA GLU A 68 4.55 9.97 15.03
C GLU A 68 5.86 9.29 14.61
N LEU A 69 5.97 8.81 13.36
CA LEU A 69 7.19 8.23 12.82
C LEU A 69 8.35 9.24 12.83
N PHE A 70 8.09 10.50 12.48
CA PHE A 70 9.10 11.55 12.55
C PHE A 70 9.44 11.92 14.00
N ARG A 71 8.48 11.97 14.93
CA ARG A 71 8.76 12.15 16.35
C ARG A 71 9.69 11.06 16.89
N GLN A 72 9.42 9.80 16.55
CA GLN A 72 10.29 8.68 16.93
C GLN A 72 11.68 8.79 16.30
N ALA A 73 11.78 9.25 15.05
CA ALA A 73 13.06 9.45 14.39
C ALA A 73 13.92 10.53 15.04
N LEU A 74 13.33 11.51 15.75
CA LEU A 74 14.07 12.54 16.51
C LEU A 74 14.96 11.96 17.60
N SER A 75 14.63 10.78 18.15
CA SER A 75 15.52 10.08 19.08
C SER A 75 16.89 9.73 18.49
N GLN A 76 16.96 9.63 17.16
CA GLN A 76 18.18 9.32 16.42
C GLN A 76 18.79 10.53 15.71
N VAL A 77 18.02 11.61 15.56
CA VAL A 77 18.44 12.83 14.82
C VAL A 77 17.95 14.07 15.56
N TRP A 78 18.89 14.82 16.15
CA TRP A 78 18.59 16.02 16.94
C TRP A 78 18.31 17.21 16.02
N ARG A 79 17.02 17.43 15.67
CA ARG A 79 16.55 18.55 14.84
C ARG A 79 15.18 18.99 15.30
N ALA A 80 14.89 20.28 15.15
CA ALA A 80 13.54 20.80 15.35
C ALA A 80 12.59 20.21 14.30
N LEU A 81 11.40 19.81 14.72
CA LEU A 81 10.35 19.27 13.88
C LEU A 81 9.18 20.23 13.83
N TYR A 82 8.85 20.65 12.63
CA TYR A 82 7.72 21.54 12.36
C TYR A 82 6.67 20.82 11.55
N ARG A 83 5.41 21.11 11.81
CA ARG A 83 4.25 20.67 11.04
C ARG A 83 3.52 21.90 10.50
N TRP A 84 3.14 21.85 9.26
CA TRP A 84 2.29 22.85 8.64
C TRP A 84 1.04 22.20 8.07
N SER A 85 -0.10 22.85 8.28
CA SER A 85 -1.34 22.61 7.57
C SER A 85 -2.01 23.95 7.28
N ILE A 86 -2.90 23.99 6.26
CA ILE A 86 -3.62 25.23 5.94
C ILE A 86 -4.56 25.70 7.05
N THR A 87 -4.95 24.81 7.95
CA THR A 87 -5.85 25.12 9.06
C THR A 87 -5.12 25.62 10.31
N GLU A 88 -3.90 25.16 10.55
CA GLU A 88 -3.18 25.41 11.80
C GLU A 88 -1.95 26.31 11.63
N GLY A 89 -1.49 26.51 10.37
CA GLY A 89 -0.23 27.20 10.10
C GLY A 89 1.00 26.37 10.44
N LEU A 90 2.16 27.01 10.52
CA LEU A 90 3.43 26.38 10.85
C LEU A 90 3.58 26.28 12.37
N ARG A 91 3.69 25.07 12.90
CA ARG A 91 3.87 24.80 14.35
C ARG A 91 5.07 23.90 14.60
N ARG A 92 5.77 24.15 15.67
CA ARG A 92 6.82 23.27 16.18
C ARG A 92 6.21 22.16 17.02
N ILE A 93 6.58 20.90 16.75
CA ILE A 93 5.95 19.71 17.33
C ILE A 93 6.94 18.71 17.97
N ASP A 94 8.22 19.06 18.09
CA ASP A 94 9.26 18.22 18.71
C ASP A 94 9.28 18.34 20.25
N MET A 95 8.61 19.34 20.82
CA MET A 95 8.44 19.52 22.26
C MET A 95 7.01 19.15 22.68
N ASP A 96 6.83 18.71 23.94
CA ASP A 96 5.50 18.36 24.48
C ASP A 96 4.55 19.56 24.61
N ARG A 97 5.05 20.78 24.46
CA ARG A 97 4.22 21.97 24.28
C ARG A 97 4.00 22.22 22.81
N GLU A 98 2.76 22.20 22.40
CA GLU A 98 2.38 22.75 21.09
C GLU A 98 2.57 24.27 21.14
N ASP A 99 3.64 24.74 20.53
CA ASP A 99 3.87 26.17 20.39
C ASP A 99 2.74 26.81 19.54
N GLU A 100 2.42 28.06 19.84
CA GLU A 100 1.49 28.83 18.99
C GLU A 100 2.02 28.89 17.56
N ALA A 101 1.11 28.97 16.58
CA ALA A 101 1.46 29.00 15.18
C ALA A 101 2.42 30.17 14.87
N GLU A 102 3.54 29.87 14.22
CA GLU A 102 4.45 30.91 13.71
C GLU A 102 3.84 31.60 12.48
N GLY A 103 2.94 32.55 12.69
CA GLY A 103 2.34 33.34 11.62
C GLY A 103 0.99 32.82 11.09
N PRO A 104 0.45 33.45 10.05
CA PRO A 104 -0.84 33.08 9.48
C PRO A 104 -0.76 31.72 8.79
N PRO A 105 -1.88 30.97 8.71
CA PRO A 105 -1.95 29.66 8.06
C PRO A 105 -1.90 29.75 6.53
N ASP A 106 -1.01 30.56 5.97
CA ASP A 106 -0.82 30.76 4.53
C ASP A 106 0.41 30.00 4.04
N ALA A 107 0.29 29.38 2.87
CA ALA A 107 1.37 28.60 2.27
C ALA A 107 2.62 29.44 1.96
N SER A 108 2.44 30.69 1.51
CA SER A 108 3.56 31.59 1.22
C SER A 108 4.25 32.05 2.49
N ALA A 109 3.49 32.35 3.55
CA ALA A 109 4.03 32.72 4.85
C ALA A 109 4.86 31.57 5.47
N ALA A 110 4.37 30.34 5.36
CA ALA A 110 5.12 29.16 5.82
C ALA A 110 6.46 29.01 5.09
N LEU A 111 6.48 29.14 3.77
CA LEU A 111 7.72 29.06 2.99
C LEU A 111 8.67 30.23 3.32
N GLN A 112 8.15 31.42 3.60
CA GLN A 112 8.98 32.56 4.04
C GLN A 112 9.58 32.32 5.43
N ALA A 113 8.81 31.80 6.39
CA ALA A 113 9.29 31.45 7.72
C ALA A 113 10.41 30.40 7.62
N MET A 114 10.21 29.34 6.82
CA MET A 114 11.25 28.33 6.55
C MET A 114 12.51 28.94 5.94
N LYS A 115 12.37 29.92 5.04
CA LYS A 115 13.48 30.60 4.39
C LYS A 115 14.26 31.49 5.37
N GLN A 116 13.59 32.05 6.39
CA GLN A 116 14.19 32.91 7.39
C GLN A 116 14.76 32.15 8.59
N ALA A 117 14.36 30.88 8.77
CA ALA A 117 14.79 30.08 9.89
C ALA A 117 16.31 29.87 9.90
N GLU A 118 16.95 30.18 11.02
CA GLU A 118 18.41 30.05 11.19
C GLU A 118 18.84 28.65 11.61
N GLN A 119 17.93 27.89 12.22
CA GLN A 119 18.20 26.55 12.72
C GLN A 119 17.78 25.46 11.72
N ARG A 120 18.55 24.37 11.72
CA ARG A 120 18.21 23.18 10.92
C ARG A 120 16.91 22.57 11.39
N GLY A 121 15.92 22.50 10.52
CA GLY A 121 14.61 21.93 10.83
C GLY A 121 14.18 20.85 9.86
N ILE A 122 13.23 20.05 10.33
CA ILE A 122 12.44 19.13 9.51
C ILE A 122 11.05 19.75 9.41
N TYR A 123 10.56 19.95 8.19
CA TYR A 123 9.27 20.60 7.94
C TYR A 123 8.32 19.62 7.28
N LEU A 124 7.32 19.15 8.04
CA LEU A 124 6.23 18.32 7.52
C LEU A 124 5.13 19.21 6.96
N LEU A 125 4.97 19.24 5.66
CA LEU A 125 3.95 20.03 4.97
C LEU A 125 2.81 19.10 4.56
N LEU A 126 1.71 19.16 5.32
CA LEU A 126 0.53 18.33 5.08
C LEU A 126 -0.33 18.97 3.99
N ASP A 127 -0.69 18.18 2.99
CA ASP A 127 -1.50 18.60 1.83
C ASP A 127 -1.01 19.90 1.15
N PHE A 128 0.30 20.07 1.09
CA PHE A 128 0.90 21.27 0.47
C PHE A 128 0.89 21.24 -1.07
N HIS A 129 0.74 20.06 -1.66
CA HIS A 129 0.85 19.85 -3.11
C HIS A 129 -0.07 20.73 -3.97
N PRO A 130 -1.31 21.12 -3.57
CA PRO A 130 -2.13 22.02 -4.38
C PRO A 130 -1.50 23.42 -4.55
N TYR A 131 -0.75 23.87 -3.54
CA TYR A 131 -0.09 25.17 -3.57
C TYR A 131 1.15 25.20 -4.46
N LEU A 132 1.68 24.04 -4.82
CA LEU A 132 2.77 23.90 -5.79
C LEU A 132 2.31 24.20 -7.24
N GLY A 133 1.03 24.33 -7.51
CA GLY A 133 0.49 24.87 -8.78
C GLY A 133 0.87 26.33 -9.03
N TYR A 134 1.21 27.09 -7.98
CA TYR A 134 1.59 28.50 -8.10
C TYR A 134 3.11 28.62 -8.32
N ALA A 135 3.50 29.35 -9.37
CA ALA A 135 4.92 29.56 -9.72
C ALA A 135 5.74 30.20 -8.58
N SER A 136 5.12 31.07 -7.78
CA SER A 136 5.74 31.69 -6.61
C SER A 136 6.11 30.67 -5.53
N SER A 137 5.20 29.75 -5.21
CA SER A 137 5.44 28.69 -4.21
C SER A 137 6.49 27.70 -4.69
N GLN A 138 6.44 27.29 -5.95
CA GLN A 138 7.49 26.45 -6.54
C GLN A 138 8.86 27.11 -6.44
N ARG A 139 8.94 28.39 -6.79
CA ARG A 139 10.21 29.13 -6.75
C ARG A 139 10.74 29.25 -5.33
N GLN A 140 9.89 29.60 -4.37
CA GLN A 140 10.28 29.71 -2.96
C GLN A 140 10.76 28.35 -2.42
N LEU A 141 10.07 27.25 -2.72
CA LEU A 141 10.48 25.91 -2.31
C LEU A 141 11.84 25.55 -2.91
N ARG A 142 12.06 25.85 -4.19
CA ARG A 142 13.38 25.65 -4.85
C ARG A 142 14.47 26.47 -4.19
N ASP A 143 14.21 27.71 -3.83
CA ASP A 143 15.18 28.56 -3.13
C ASP A 143 15.57 27.96 -1.77
N ILE A 144 14.62 27.39 -1.02
CA ILE A 144 14.87 26.70 0.25
C ILE A 144 15.75 25.45 0.02
N ILE A 145 15.41 24.64 -0.99
CA ILE A 145 16.14 23.41 -1.32
C ILE A 145 17.56 23.70 -1.81
N GLN A 146 17.76 24.76 -2.60
CA GLN A 146 19.06 25.13 -3.15
C GLN A 146 20.02 25.73 -2.12
N ARG A 147 19.51 26.31 -1.03
CA ARG A 147 20.33 26.86 0.08
C ARG A 147 20.96 25.81 1.00
N ARG A 148 21.10 24.59 0.54
CA ARG A 148 21.61 23.41 1.27
C ARG A 148 22.85 23.64 2.14
N HIS A 149 23.77 24.49 1.68
CA HIS A 149 25.04 24.69 2.35
C HIS A 149 24.97 25.64 3.55
N CYS A 150 23.99 26.56 3.56
CA CYS A 150 23.85 27.53 4.65
C CYS A 150 22.86 27.08 5.71
N GLN A 151 21.77 26.42 5.30
CA GLN A 151 20.67 26.01 6.19
C GLN A 151 20.05 24.70 5.64
N PRO A 152 20.61 23.52 5.96
CA PRO A 152 20.11 22.25 5.43
C PRO A 152 18.81 21.85 6.10
N HIS A 153 17.70 22.43 5.64
CA HIS A 153 16.36 21.98 5.99
C HIS A 153 16.01 20.70 5.24
N VAL A 154 15.21 19.87 5.88
CA VAL A 154 14.57 18.70 5.25
C VAL A 154 13.09 19.05 5.11
N VAL A 155 12.64 19.20 3.87
CA VAL A 155 11.23 19.44 3.57
C VAL A 155 10.57 18.12 3.24
N VAL A 156 9.42 17.86 3.85
CA VAL A 156 8.65 16.63 3.66
C VAL A 156 7.25 17.01 3.20
N LEU A 157 6.90 16.60 2.00
CA LEU A 157 5.55 16.75 1.48
C LEU A 157 4.76 15.49 1.80
N VAL A 158 3.67 15.62 2.52
CA VAL A 158 2.77 14.53 2.89
C VAL A 158 1.41 14.80 2.27
N GLY A 159 0.85 13.81 1.59
CA GLY A 159 -0.48 13.90 1.00
C GLY A 159 -0.90 12.60 0.33
N ALA A 160 -2.17 12.48 -0.04
CA ALA A 160 -2.71 11.27 -0.65
C ALA A 160 -2.08 10.97 -2.02
N LYS A 161 -1.80 12.00 -2.80
CA LYS A 161 -1.10 11.95 -4.09
C LYS A 161 -0.37 13.27 -4.29
N VAL A 162 0.94 13.19 -4.54
CA VAL A 162 1.78 14.38 -4.67
C VAL A 162 2.38 14.43 -6.07
N GLU A 163 1.86 15.34 -6.88
CA GLU A 163 2.40 15.61 -8.22
C GLU A 163 3.40 16.77 -8.13
N LEU A 164 4.63 16.52 -8.60
CA LEU A 164 5.70 17.51 -8.59
C LEU A 164 6.05 17.95 -10.01
N SER A 165 6.58 19.17 -10.13
CA SER A 165 7.24 19.58 -11.38
C SER A 165 8.48 18.74 -11.63
N PRO A 166 8.90 18.53 -12.91
CA PRO A 166 10.07 17.71 -13.23
C PRO A 166 11.35 18.14 -12.49
N GLU A 167 11.47 19.43 -12.19
CA GLU A 167 12.61 19.99 -11.50
C GLU A 167 12.63 19.67 -10.00
N LEU A 168 11.47 19.60 -9.35
CA LEU A 168 11.35 19.16 -7.96
C LEU A 168 11.47 17.64 -7.85
N GLU A 169 10.93 16.91 -8.83
CA GLU A 169 11.05 15.44 -8.89
C GLU A 169 12.51 14.99 -8.97
N ALA A 170 13.37 15.74 -9.70
CA ALA A 170 14.79 15.42 -9.83
C ALA A 170 15.57 15.48 -8.49
N VAL A 171 15.09 16.21 -7.50
CA VAL A 171 15.74 16.36 -6.17
C VAL A 171 14.96 15.69 -5.05
N ALA A 172 13.74 15.21 -5.33
CA ALA A 172 12.87 14.57 -4.38
C ALA A 172 13.24 13.09 -4.19
N VAL A 173 13.11 12.60 -2.96
CA VAL A 173 13.17 11.18 -2.64
C VAL A 173 11.78 10.74 -2.18
N ARG A 174 11.19 9.77 -2.88
CA ARG A 174 9.92 9.18 -2.46
C ARG A 174 10.16 8.15 -1.36
N PHE A 175 9.57 8.37 -0.21
CA PHE A 175 9.59 7.45 0.91
C PHE A 175 8.20 6.83 1.07
N SER A 176 8.13 5.51 0.98
CA SER A 176 6.87 4.77 1.15
C SER A 176 6.85 4.13 2.53
N PRO A 177 5.97 4.58 3.43
CA PRO A 177 5.80 3.96 4.74
C PRO A 177 5.42 2.49 4.61
N ARG A 178 5.99 1.64 5.45
CA ARG A 178 5.65 0.21 5.45
C ARG A 178 4.21 0.02 5.90
N LEU A 179 3.55 -0.91 5.26
CA LEU A 179 2.22 -1.30 5.70
C LEU A 179 2.29 -1.99 7.07
N PRO A 180 1.22 -1.92 7.87
CA PRO A 180 1.19 -2.50 9.20
C PRO A 180 1.43 -4.01 9.15
N ASP A 181 2.23 -4.52 10.07
CA ASP A 181 2.44 -5.95 10.25
C ASP A 181 1.23 -6.63 10.94
N ALA A 182 1.26 -7.96 11.01
CA ALA A 182 0.17 -8.72 11.63
C ALA A 182 -0.05 -8.35 13.12
N ASN A 183 1.01 -7.99 13.84
CA ASN A 183 0.91 -7.62 15.25
C ASN A 183 0.24 -6.25 15.43
N ALA A 184 0.60 -5.27 14.61
CA ALA A 184 -0.03 -3.95 14.60
C ALA A 184 -1.52 -4.05 14.24
N LEU A 185 -1.86 -4.87 13.24
CA LEU A 185 -3.26 -5.12 12.85
C LEU A 185 -4.04 -5.82 13.95
N LEU A 186 -3.45 -6.82 14.62
CA LEU A 186 -4.09 -7.51 15.73
C LEU A 186 -4.34 -6.56 16.92
N LYS A 187 -3.36 -5.68 17.22
CA LYS A 187 -3.53 -4.65 18.24
C LYS A 187 -4.68 -3.71 17.89
N MET A 188 -4.73 -3.23 16.65
CA MET A 188 -5.79 -2.36 16.15
C MET A 188 -7.18 -3.02 16.26
N VAL A 189 -7.33 -4.30 15.88
CA VAL A 189 -8.61 -5.04 16.00
C VAL A 189 -9.04 -5.14 17.47
N ARG A 190 -8.09 -5.34 18.38
CA ARG A 190 -8.40 -5.37 19.84
C ARG A 190 -8.79 -3.99 20.38
N GLU A 191 -8.18 -2.92 19.89
CA GLU A 191 -8.56 -1.54 20.22
C GLU A 191 -10.02 -1.29 19.80
N GLU A 192 -10.38 -1.61 18.54
CA GLU A 192 -11.76 -1.45 18.06
C GLU A 192 -12.78 -2.30 18.82
N ALA A 193 -12.41 -3.54 19.19
CA ALA A 193 -13.27 -4.38 20.02
C ALA A 193 -13.48 -3.79 21.45
N THR A 194 -12.44 -3.12 21.97
CA THR A 194 -12.53 -2.44 23.28
C THR A 194 -13.42 -1.19 23.18
N ASP A 195 -13.27 -0.43 22.11
CA ASP A 195 -14.07 0.78 21.90
C ASP A 195 -15.54 0.42 21.64
N TYR A 196 -15.82 -0.65 20.88
CA TYR A 196 -17.16 -1.21 20.76
C TYR A 196 -17.78 -1.54 22.13
N ALA A 197 -17.03 -2.19 23.01
CA ALA A 197 -17.52 -2.54 24.34
C ALA A 197 -17.84 -1.30 25.17
N LYS A 198 -17.04 -0.23 25.10
CA LYS A 198 -17.31 1.05 25.79
C LYS A 198 -18.60 1.71 25.27
N GLU A 199 -18.77 1.74 23.93
CA GLU A 199 -19.93 2.37 23.29
C GLU A 199 -21.24 1.56 23.51
N ASN A 200 -21.14 0.25 23.70
CA ASN A 200 -22.29 -0.66 23.84
C ASN A 200 -22.49 -1.17 25.29
N GLY A 201 -22.27 -0.32 26.29
CA GLY A 201 -22.60 -0.62 27.68
C GLY A 201 -21.81 -1.79 28.31
N GLY A 202 -20.60 -2.06 27.82
CA GLY A 202 -19.72 -3.13 28.30
C GLY A 202 -19.91 -4.48 27.60
N ARG A 203 -20.75 -4.57 26.58
CA ARG A 203 -20.93 -5.79 25.79
C ARG A 203 -19.65 -6.11 25.03
N ARG A 204 -19.00 -7.21 25.38
CA ARG A 204 -17.77 -7.66 24.72
C ARG A 204 -18.07 -8.25 23.34
N VAL A 205 -17.14 -8.04 22.40
CA VAL A 205 -17.19 -8.68 21.09
C VAL A 205 -16.97 -10.18 21.24
N GLU A 206 -17.84 -10.98 20.66
CA GLU A 206 -17.66 -12.42 20.58
C GLU A 206 -16.65 -12.72 19.47
N ALA A 207 -15.48 -13.24 19.82
CA ALA A 207 -14.39 -13.44 18.89
C ALA A 207 -13.88 -14.89 18.93
N ASP A 208 -13.90 -15.56 17.79
CA ASP A 208 -13.19 -16.81 17.58
C ASP A 208 -11.71 -16.54 17.25
N GLY A 209 -10.81 -17.12 18.03
CA GLY A 209 -9.37 -16.89 17.91
C GLY A 209 -8.80 -17.25 16.53
N GLU A 210 -9.28 -18.31 15.90
CA GLU A 210 -8.86 -18.70 14.54
C GLU A 210 -9.41 -17.73 13.50
N ALA A 211 -10.67 -17.32 13.63
CA ALA A 211 -11.30 -16.36 12.75
C ALA A 211 -10.58 -14.99 12.82
N VAL A 212 -10.25 -14.51 14.02
CA VAL A 212 -9.49 -13.26 14.20
C VAL A 212 -8.13 -13.34 13.49
N GLN A 213 -7.41 -14.45 13.60
CA GLN A 213 -6.15 -14.60 12.88
C GLN A 213 -6.32 -14.59 11.35
N GLN A 214 -7.39 -15.22 10.84
CA GLN A 214 -7.72 -15.18 9.42
C GLN A 214 -8.12 -13.78 8.97
N ILE A 215 -8.89 -13.05 9.75
CA ILE A 215 -9.25 -11.65 9.51
C ILE A 215 -7.99 -10.79 9.46
N VAL A 216 -7.09 -10.90 10.44
CA VAL A 216 -5.83 -10.16 10.46
C VAL A 216 -4.97 -10.46 9.23
N ARG A 217 -4.84 -11.74 8.82
CA ARG A 217 -4.14 -12.11 7.59
C ARG A 217 -4.77 -11.49 6.35
N ASN A 218 -6.09 -11.43 6.29
CA ASN A 218 -6.80 -10.82 5.16
C ASN A 218 -6.68 -9.29 5.15
N LEU A 219 -6.56 -8.63 6.30
CA LEU A 219 -6.32 -7.20 6.41
C LEU A 219 -4.89 -6.78 6.00
N GLN A 220 -3.93 -7.70 5.99
CA GLN A 220 -2.57 -7.39 5.52
C GLN A 220 -2.59 -6.81 4.10
N GLY A 221 -1.70 -5.83 3.86
CA GLY A 221 -1.62 -5.10 2.59
C GLY A 221 -2.54 -3.88 2.51
N LEU A 222 -3.26 -3.54 3.60
CA LEU A 222 -4.02 -2.29 3.74
C LEU A 222 -3.28 -1.31 4.64
N SER A 223 -3.58 -0.01 4.47
CA SER A 223 -3.18 1.01 5.44
C SER A 223 -3.88 0.78 6.78
N LEU A 224 -3.31 1.31 7.88
CA LEU A 224 -3.93 1.16 9.21
C LEU A 224 -5.35 1.77 9.29
N PRO A 225 -5.61 2.98 8.75
CA PRO A 225 -6.95 3.56 8.70
C PRO A 225 -7.95 2.73 7.90
N ASP A 226 -7.54 2.21 6.72
CA ASP A 226 -8.42 1.38 5.90
C ASP A 226 -8.73 0.04 6.59
N ALA A 227 -7.73 -0.60 7.19
CA ALA A 227 -7.91 -1.83 7.97
C ALA A 227 -8.83 -1.60 9.18
N ARG A 228 -8.65 -0.47 9.88
CA ARG A 228 -9.50 -0.05 11.02
C ARG A 228 -10.96 0.15 10.58
N ARG A 229 -11.18 0.83 9.47
CA ARG A 229 -12.52 1.04 8.91
C ARG A 229 -13.23 -0.27 8.62
N ILE A 230 -12.53 -1.25 8.02
CA ILE A 230 -13.12 -2.58 7.76
C ILE A 230 -13.39 -3.32 9.06
N ALA A 231 -12.42 -3.37 9.98
CA ALA A 231 -12.57 -4.04 11.27
C ALA A 231 -13.76 -3.47 12.07
N ARG A 232 -13.88 -2.14 12.12
CA ARG A 232 -15.01 -1.47 12.75
C ARG A 232 -16.34 -1.85 12.10
N GLN A 233 -16.40 -1.86 10.77
CA GLN A 233 -17.62 -2.21 10.06
C GLN A 233 -18.05 -3.66 10.30
N LEU A 234 -17.12 -4.62 10.44
CA LEU A 234 -17.42 -6.01 10.78
C LEU A 234 -17.90 -6.12 12.23
N ILE A 235 -17.17 -5.53 13.18
CA ILE A 235 -17.51 -5.59 14.61
C ILE A 235 -18.88 -4.96 14.90
N TYR A 236 -19.19 -3.83 14.27
CA TYR A 236 -20.44 -3.11 14.52
C TYR A 236 -21.64 -3.69 13.76
N ALA A 237 -21.44 -4.67 12.86
CA ALA A 237 -22.53 -5.34 12.17
C ALA A 237 -23.37 -6.23 13.11
N ASP A 238 -22.71 -7.05 13.93
CA ASP A 238 -23.38 -8.03 14.81
C ASP A 238 -22.74 -8.17 16.20
N GLY A 239 -21.61 -7.51 16.46
CA GLY A 239 -20.86 -7.60 17.71
C GLY A 239 -20.02 -8.87 17.82
N ALA A 240 -19.72 -9.54 16.70
CA ALA A 240 -18.93 -10.76 16.66
C ALA A 240 -17.83 -10.69 15.60
N LEU A 241 -16.81 -11.54 15.72
CA LEU A 241 -15.79 -11.77 14.71
C LEU A 241 -15.67 -13.28 14.49
N SER A 242 -16.18 -13.74 13.36
CA SER A 242 -16.30 -15.15 13.01
C SER A 242 -15.79 -15.46 11.60
N ALA A 243 -15.71 -16.73 11.25
CA ALA A 243 -15.36 -17.14 9.89
C ALA A 243 -16.43 -16.72 8.84
N ALA A 244 -17.66 -16.42 9.28
CA ALA A 244 -18.73 -15.94 8.41
C ALA A 244 -18.46 -14.52 7.86
N ASP A 245 -17.58 -13.75 8.51
CA ASP A 245 -17.23 -12.37 8.12
C ASP A 245 -16.18 -12.32 7.01
N LEU A 246 -15.48 -13.42 6.74
CA LEU A 246 -14.41 -13.47 5.73
C LEU A 246 -14.86 -13.10 4.31
N PRO A 247 -16.03 -13.54 3.80
CA PRO A 247 -16.53 -13.10 2.51
C PRO A 247 -16.82 -11.60 2.46
N GLN A 248 -17.43 -11.05 3.51
CA GLN A 248 -17.72 -9.62 3.62
C GLN A 248 -16.43 -8.80 3.70
N LEU A 249 -15.45 -9.24 4.50
CA LEU A 249 -14.12 -8.62 4.57
C LEU A 249 -13.45 -8.56 3.18
N SER A 250 -13.48 -9.68 2.45
CA SER A 250 -12.91 -9.76 1.11
C SER A 250 -13.57 -8.78 0.15
N LYS A 251 -14.89 -8.62 0.23
CA LYS A 251 -15.65 -7.65 -0.55
C LYS A 251 -15.25 -6.21 -0.22
N LEU A 252 -15.24 -5.84 1.07
CA LEU A 252 -14.89 -4.50 1.53
C LEU A 252 -13.45 -4.14 1.16
N LYS A 253 -12.52 -5.09 1.34
CA LYS A 253 -11.14 -4.91 0.92
C LYS A 253 -11.02 -4.64 -0.58
N PHE A 254 -11.76 -5.40 -1.39
CA PHE A 254 -11.78 -5.19 -2.83
C PHE A 254 -12.33 -3.81 -3.21
N GLU A 255 -13.44 -3.39 -2.61
CA GLU A 255 -14.05 -2.07 -2.86
C GLU A 255 -13.07 -0.93 -2.54
N LEU A 256 -12.26 -1.07 -1.50
CA LEU A 256 -11.20 -0.10 -1.15
C LEU A 256 -10.04 -0.08 -2.16
N LEU A 257 -9.62 -1.25 -2.63
CA LEU A 257 -8.49 -1.36 -3.57
C LEU A 257 -8.88 -0.98 -4.99
N ASN A 258 -10.16 -1.17 -5.36
CA ASN A 258 -10.65 -0.93 -6.72
C ASN A 258 -11.13 0.52 -6.95
N ARG A 259 -10.44 1.50 -6.39
CA ARG A 259 -10.78 2.93 -6.59
C ARG A 259 -10.64 3.37 -8.05
N SER A 260 -9.79 2.73 -8.82
CA SER A 260 -9.57 3.00 -10.25
C SER A 260 -10.63 2.36 -11.17
N GLY A 261 -11.43 1.41 -10.67
CA GLY A 261 -12.51 0.75 -11.45
C GLY A 261 -12.03 -0.25 -12.51
N HIS A 262 -10.73 -0.55 -12.60
CA HIS A 262 -10.17 -1.47 -13.61
C HIS A 262 -10.31 -2.94 -13.25
N LEU A 263 -10.59 -3.24 -11.99
CA LEU A 263 -10.76 -4.59 -11.48
C LEU A 263 -12.24 -4.88 -11.18
N HIS A 264 -12.70 -6.07 -11.50
CA HIS A 264 -14.04 -6.54 -11.17
C HIS A 264 -13.95 -7.75 -10.24
N TYR A 265 -14.67 -7.69 -9.13
CA TYR A 265 -14.78 -8.81 -8.20
C TYR A 265 -15.87 -9.76 -8.69
N GLU A 266 -15.50 -11.02 -8.95
CA GLU A 266 -16.45 -12.05 -9.33
C GLU A 266 -17.03 -12.70 -8.07
N TYR A 267 -18.26 -12.32 -7.72
CA TYR A 267 -18.98 -12.85 -6.56
C TYR A 267 -19.46 -14.28 -6.77
N ASP A 268 -19.78 -14.62 -8.02
CA ASP A 268 -20.29 -15.92 -8.39
C ASP A 268 -19.13 -16.86 -8.74
N THR A 269 -18.67 -17.61 -7.75
CA THR A 269 -17.65 -18.65 -7.92
C THR A 269 -18.33 -19.98 -8.22
N ALA A 270 -18.26 -20.41 -9.49
CA ALA A 270 -18.71 -21.74 -9.88
C ALA A 270 -17.96 -22.83 -9.11
N ARG A 271 -18.66 -23.80 -8.54
CA ARG A 271 -18.02 -24.94 -7.88
C ARG A 271 -17.54 -25.95 -8.93
N PHE A 272 -16.44 -26.67 -8.64
CA PHE A 272 -15.95 -27.72 -9.54
C PHE A 272 -16.96 -28.83 -9.82
N ASN A 273 -17.94 -29.03 -8.95
CA ASN A 273 -19.03 -30.00 -9.14
C ASN A 273 -19.95 -29.59 -10.31
N GLU A 274 -20.03 -28.31 -10.62
CA GLU A 274 -20.83 -27.75 -11.71
C GLU A 274 -20.11 -27.79 -13.06
N VAL A 275 -18.79 -28.05 -13.03
CA VAL A 275 -17.98 -28.14 -14.23
C VAL A 275 -17.88 -29.60 -14.69
N ALA A 276 -18.50 -29.91 -15.81
CA ALA A 276 -18.34 -31.22 -16.43
C ALA A 276 -16.95 -31.42 -17.00
N GLY A 277 -16.38 -32.58 -16.87
CA GLY A 277 -15.05 -32.88 -17.40
C GLY A 277 -13.91 -32.29 -16.54
N ALA A 278 -12.87 -31.74 -17.20
CA ALA A 278 -11.71 -31.12 -16.56
C ALA A 278 -10.99 -31.97 -15.45
N LYS A 279 -11.08 -33.31 -15.54
CA LYS A 279 -10.52 -34.24 -14.54
C LYS A 279 -9.04 -33.99 -14.22
N ARG A 280 -8.23 -33.68 -15.25
CA ARG A 280 -6.80 -33.36 -15.08
C ARG A 280 -6.58 -32.09 -14.27
N LEU A 281 -7.38 -31.05 -14.55
CA LEU A 281 -7.30 -29.77 -13.84
C LEU A 281 -7.74 -29.92 -12.37
N LYS A 282 -8.84 -30.67 -12.11
CA LYS A 282 -9.28 -30.97 -10.73
C LYS A 282 -8.17 -31.65 -9.93
N LYS A 283 -7.56 -32.70 -10.48
CA LYS A 283 -6.44 -33.42 -9.84
C LYS A 283 -5.23 -32.49 -9.63
N TRP A 284 -4.93 -31.64 -10.60
CA TRP A 284 -3.80 -30.69 -10.50
C TRP A 284 -4.00 -29.67 -9.37
N ILE A 285 -5.21 -29.16 -9.22
CA ILE A 285 -5.58 -28.20 -8.13
C ILE A 285 -5.52 -28.90 -6.76
N GLU A 286 -6.11 -30.10 -6.64
CA GLU A 286 -6.09 -30.86 -5.39
C GLU A 286 -4.66 -31.10 -4.88
N GLN A 287 -3.75 -31.47 -5.77
CA GLN A 287 -2.34 -31.70 -5.44
C GLN A 287 -1.60 -30.44 -4.98
N ARG A 288 -2.01 -29.24 -5.48
CA ARG A 288 -1.32 -27.97 -5.20
C ARG A 288 -2.01 -27.08 -4.19
N ARG A 289 -3.24 -27.41 -3.82
CA ARG A 289 -4.03 -26.63 -2.88
C ARG A 289 -3.32 -26.44 -1.54
N ALA A 290 -2.77 -27.51 -0.97
CA ALA A 290 -2.07 -27.45 0.31
C ALA A 290 -0.87 -26.49 0.24
N VAL A 291 -0.05 -26.60 -0.81
CA VAL A 291 1.13 -25.72 -1.01
C VAL A 291 0.72 -24.26 -1.20
N PHE A 292 -0.37 -24.02 -1.94
CA PHE A 292 -0.84 -22.67 -2.23
C PHE A 292 -1.45 -21.98 -1.01
N VAL A 293 -2.24 -22.71 -0.21
CA VAL A 293 -2.97 -22.15 0.95
C VAL A 293 -2.08 -22.07 2.19
N SER A 294 -1.30 -23.12 2.48
CA SER A 294 -0.50 -23.18 3.72
C SER A 294 0.88 -22.53 3.62
N GLY A 295 1.37 -22.29 2.40
CA GLY A 295 2.74 -21.79 2.19
C GLY A 295 3.83 -22.80 2.56
N ASN A 296 3.49 -23.92 3.17
CA ASN A 296 4.42 -25.01 3.51
C ASN A 296 4.56 -25.96 2.33
N ALA A 297 5.44 -25.61 1.41
CA ALA A 297 5.77 -26.46 0.28
C ALA A 297 6.75 -27.58 0.68
N PRO A 298 6.51 -28.84 0.29
CA PRO A 298 7.54 -29.84 0.30
C PRO A 298 8.74 -29.37 -0.54
N PRO A 299 9.98 -29.77 -0.20
CA PRO A 299 11.15 -29.41 -0.98
C PRO A 299 10.95 -29.75 -2.47
N GLY A 300 11.12 -28.78 -3.36
CA GLY A 300 10.98 -28.95 -4.81
C GLY A 300 9.57 -28.75 -5.39
N LEU A 301 8.58 -28.34 -4.60
CA LEU A 301 7.24 -28.00 -5.08
C LEU A 301 6.92 -26.53 -4.82
N ASP A 302 7.11 -25.68 -5.82
CA ASP A 302 6.74 -24.26 -5.73
C ASP A 302 5.23 -24.06 -5.86
N PRO A 303 4.65 -23.05 -5.15
CA PRO A 303 3.27 -22.67 -5.35
C PRO A 303 3.04 -22.18 -6.78
N PRO A 304 1.91 -22.49 -7.41
CA PRO A 304 1.62 -22.05 -8.76
C PRO A 304 1.52 -20.52 -8.81
N LYS A 305 2.28 -19.90 -9.71
CA LYS A 305 2.33 -18.42 -9.90
C LYS A 305 1.26 -17.93 -10.86
N GLY A 306 0.79 -18.79 -11.76
CA GLY A 306 -0.21 -18.45 -12.76
C GLY A 306 -0.69 -19.66 -13.53
N MET A 307 -1.80 -19.50 -14.26
CA MET A 307 -2.39 -20.50 -15.12
C MET A 307 -2.85 -19.85 -16.43
N LEU A 308 -2.50 -20.44 -17.55
CA LEU A 308 -2.97 -20.01 -18.87
C LEU A 308 -4.07 -20.96 -19.36
N LEU A 309 -5.27 -20.42 -19.60
CA LEU A 309 -6.40 -21.14 -20.17
C LEU A 309 -6.55 -20.79 -21.66
N LEU A 310 -6.27 -21.76 -22.53
CA LEU A 310 -6.40 -21.62 -23.99
C LEU A 310 -7.59 -22.40 -24.51
N GLY A 311 -8.29 -21.85 -25.50
CA GLY A 311 -9.41 -22.51 -26.15
C GLY A 311 -10.27 -21.53 -26.96
N VAL A 312 -11.16 -22.08 -27.77
CA VAL A 312 -12.09 -21.30 -28.58
C VAL A 312 -13.09 -20.53 -27.72
N GLN A 313 -13.74 -19.53 -28.28
CA GLN A 313 -14.79 -18.79 -27.61
C GLN A 313 -15.93 -19.75 -27.20
N GLY A 314 -16.49 -19.60 -26.00
CA GLY A 314 -17.57 -20.46 -25.52
C GLY A 314 -17.14 -21.80 -24.89
N CYS A 315 -15.85 -22.20 -24.91
CA CYS A 315 -15.39 -23.48 -24.35
C CYS A 315 -15.31 -23.52 -22.81
N GLY A 316 -15.87 -22.55 -22.09
CA GLY A 316 -15.94 -22.55 -20.63
C GLY A 316 -14.70 -22.03 -19.89
N LYS A 317 -13.78 -21.28 -20.53
CA LYS A 317 -12.56 -20.74 -19.87
C LYS A 317 -12.86 -19.93 -18.63
N SER A 318 -13.85 -19.01 -18.70
CA SER A 318 -14.25 -18.18 -17.55
C SER A 318 -14.86 -19.02 -16.43
N MET A 319 -15.63 -20.04 -16.76
CA MET A 319 -16.19 -20.97 -15.77
C MET A 319 -15.08 -21.80 -15.10
N LEU A 320 -14.08 -22.25 -15.84
CA LEU A 320 -12.92 -22.94 -15.29
C LEU A 320 -12.08 -22.02 -14.39
N ALA A 321 -11.95 -20.73 -14.73
CA ALA A 321 -11.28 -19.75 -13.89
C ALA A 321 -11.99 -19.57 -12.55
N LYS A 322 -13.34 -19.42 -12.57
CA LYS A 322 -14.17 -19.35 -11.37
C LYS A 322 -14.06 -20.62 -10.52
N ALA A 323 -14.15 -21.77 -11.12
CA ALA A 323 -14.01 -23.05 -10.43
C ALA A 323 -12.62 -23.27 -9.85
N THR A 324 -11.57 -22.78 -10.51
CA THR A 324 -10.19 -22.83 -10.02
C THR A 324 -10.02 -21.96 -8.77
N ALA A 325 -10.53 -20.73 -8.78
CA ALA A 325 -10.50 -19.85 -7.63
C ALA A 325 -11.24 -20.47 -6.42
N ALA A 326 -12.43 -21.03 -6.64
CA ALA A 326 -13.16 -21.76 -5.62
C ALA A 326 -12.42 -23.00 -5.12
N GLY A 327 -11.73 -23.74 -6.01
CA GLY A 327 -10.91 -24.91 -5.64
C GLY A 327 -9.73 -24.56 -4.74
N PHE A 328 -9.11 -23.41 -4.95
CA PHE A 328 -8.05 -22.87 -4.08
C PHE A 328 -8.60 -22.15 -2.84
N GLY A 329 -9.89 -21.79 -2.80
CA GLY A 329 -10.49 -21.04 -1.71
C GLY A 329 -10.04 -19.57 -1.69
N VAL A 330 -9.82 -18.96 -2.86
CA VAL A 330 -9.39 -17.57 -3.00
C VAL A 330 -10.41 -16.77 -3.82
N PRO A 331 -10.53 -15.45 -3.59
CA PRO A 331 -11.37 -14.60 -4.40
C PRO A 331 -10.84 -14.49 -5.84
N LEU A 332 -11.76 -14.35 -6.81
CA LEU A 332 -11.43 -14.14 -8.20
C LEU A 332 -11.61 -12.67 -8.57
N LEU A 333 -10.55 -12.07 -9.06
CA LEU A 333 -10.57 -10.72 -9.64
C LEU A 333 -10.42 -10.82 -11.15
N ARG A 334 -11.28 -10.12 -11.88
CA ARG A 334 -11.18 -9.98 -13.34
C ARG A 334 -10.61 -8.61 -13.68
N LEU A 335 -9.52 -8.59 -14.42
CA LEU A 335 -8.97 -7.40 -15.02
C LEU A 335 -9.54 -7.24 -16.42
N ASP A 336 -10.19 -6.11 -16.69
CA ASP A 336 -10.66 -5.77 -18.02
C ASP A 336 -9.58 -4.96 -18.76
N PHE A 337 -8.92 -5.60 -19.70
CA PHE A 337 -7.91 -4.94 -20.52
C PHE A 337 -8.47 -3.83 -21.40
N GLY A 338 -9.78 -3.87 -21.74
CA GLY A 338 -10.42 -2.83 -22.53
C GLY A 338 -10.45 -1.48 -21.79
N THR A 339 -10.57 -1.50 -20.49
CA THR A 339 -10.55 -0.28 -19.65
C THR A 339 -9.15 0.23 -19.34
N LEU A 340 -8.12 -0.62 -19.51
CA LEU A 340 -6.71 -0.25 -19.31
C LEU A 340 -6.08 0.42 -20.53
N TYR A 341 -6.60 0.14 -21.74
CA TYR A 341 -6.11 0.77 -22.96
C TYR A 341 -6.74 2.15 -23.12
N ASP A 342 -6.03 3.16 -22.67
CA ASP A 342 -6.37 4.54 -23.00
C ASP A 342 -5.74 4.92 -24.35
N LYS A 343 -6.34 5.91 -25.04
CA LYS A 343 -5.92 6.35 -26.37
C LYS A 343 -4.47 6.87 -26.45
N TYR A 344 -3.81 7.05 -25.32
CA TYR A 344 -2.44 7.57 -25.23
C TYR A 344 -1.47 6.47 -24.77
N HIS A 345 -0.52 6.11 -25.65
CA HIS A 345 0.61 5.24 -25.31
C HIS A 345 1.43 5.90 -24.18
N GLY A 346 1.41 5.32 -23.02
CA GLY A 346 2.11 5.81 -21.81
C GLY A 346 1.24 5.83 -20.56
N GLU A 347 -0.05 6.13 -20.67
CA GLU A 347 -0.97 6.05 -19.52
C GLU A 347 -1.34 4.61 -19.16
N THR A 348 -1.35 3.71 -20.15
CA THR A 348 -1.59 2.28 -19.94
C THR A 348 -0.56 1.64 -19.01
N GLU A 349 0.73 1.98 -19.14
CA GLU A 349 1.77 1.49 -18.21
C GLU A 349 1.64 2.09 -16.81
N LYS A 350 1.23 3.35 -16.70
CA LYS A 350 1.00 4.04 -15.43
C LYS A 350 -0.19 3.42 -14.69
N ASN A 351 -1.27 3.12 -15.41
CA ASN A 351 -2.47 2.46 -14.88
C ASN A 351 -2.25 1.01 -14.45
N LEU A 352 -1.27 0.32 -15.06
CA LEU A 352 -0.86 -1.04 -14.66
C LEU A 352 0.04 -1.06 -13.42
N ARG A 353 0.73 0.05 -13.13
CA ARG A 353 1.63 0.17 -11.96
C ARG A 353 0.96 0.78 -10.73
N SER A 354 -0.16 1.47 -10.90
CA SER A 354 -0.98 1.99 -9.80
C SER A 354 -1.82 0.90 -9.16
#